data_dc517976b3ce2c3d62787c58fd103e9a
#
_entry.id   dc517976b3ce2c3d62787c58fd103e9a
#
_cell.length_a   1.000
_cell.length_b   1.000
_cell.length_c   1.000
_cell.angle_alpha   90.00
_cell.angle_beta   90.00
_cell.angle_gamma   90.00
#
_symmetry.space_group_name_H-M   'P 1'
#
loop_
_entity.id
_entity.type
_entity.pdbx_description
1 polymer ?
#
loop_
_entity_poly.entity_id
_entity_poly.type
_entity_poly.pdbx_seq_one_letter_code
_entity_poly.pdbx_strand_id
1 'polypeptide(L)'
;DVPDATECTEVQRRQLIAQGRVLRAMHYFYLANFYADQYDEATKDKLSVPLITSASVEAPSPQVTLQTMYEFMLDDLNKAVEDLPVHSESILHPNRALGYGMLARVYLSMGDYDNALKNASLALEQNDQLFNWIDLYEADKERYDDPKNYTSGVAGNPETDNVENYIYCYGSSTSGWTGLNNTSYAISPERAARFEKGDTRLLTHWKSRVSSSGIPYYAGIYALEMNKGGMRSPEMYYIKAECLARKGGEANIREAMELVNKVRKTRILLEFYQDWTAATTKEAVEKIIRDKESEYIQTQVISVSYTHLRAHETLS
;
A
#
# COMPACT_ATOMS: atom_id res chain seq x y z
N ASP A 1 -0.73 6.52 30.67
CA ASP A 1 0.12 5.75 29.75
C ASP A 1 -0.26 4.27 29.78
N VAL A 2 -0.22 3.59 28.61
CA VAL A 2 -0.66 2.18 28.51
C VAL A 2 0.17 1.23 29.40
N PRO A 3 1.50 1.40 29.55
CA PRO A 3 2.29 0.57 30.46
C PRO A 3 1.81 0.56 31.90
N ASP A 4 1.24 1.67 32.35
CA ASP A 4 0.82 1.87 33.75
C ASP A 4 -0.70 1.67 33.94
N ALA A 5 -1.44 1.31 32.88
CA ALA A 5 -2.89 1.12 32.94
C ALA A 5 -3.24 -0.08 33.83
N THR A 6 -4.12 0.13 34.80
CA THR A 6 -4.55 -0.90 35.77
C THR A 6 -5.85 -1.58 35.38
N GLU A 7 -6.61 -1.03 34.44
CA GLU A 7 -7.94 -1.48 34.02
C GLU A 7 -7.92 -2.50 32.86
N CYS A 8 -6.73 -2.95 32.41
CA CYS A 8 -6.55 -3.92 31.35
C CYS A 8 -5.77 -5.15 31.80
N THR A 9 -6.02 -6.27 31.20
CA THR A 9 -5.21 -7.48 31.39
C THR A 9 -3.81 -7.30 30.81
N GLU A 10 -2.85 -8.10 31.28
CA GLU A 10 -1.47 -8.05 30.75
C GLU A 10 -1.41 -8.35 29.25
N VAL A 11 -2.26 -9.25 28.76
CA VAL A 11 -2.37 -9.54 27.32
C VAL A 11 -2.84 -8.30 26.54
N GLN A 12 -3.93 -7.66 26.99
CA GLN A 12 -4.45 -6.46 26.38
C GLN A 12 -3.43 -5.32 26.40
N ARG A 13 -2.71 -5.15 27.52
CA ARG A 13 -1.65 -4.14 27.64
C ARG A 13 -0.55 -4.37 26.59
N ARG A 14 -0.04 -5.59 26.45
CA ARG A 14 0.98 -5.92 25.45
C ARG A 14 0.47 -5.69 24.04
N GLN A 15 -0.75 -6.09 23.72
CA GLN A 15 -1.37 -5.86 22.42
C GLN A 15 -1.51 -4.36 22.10
N LEU A 16 -1.97 -3.54 23.04
CA LEU A 16 -2.09 -2.09 22.84
C LEU A 16 -0.72 -1.42 22.62
N ILE A 17 0.30 -1.86 23.36
CA ILE A 17 1.69 -1.38 23.16
C ILE A 17 2.19 -1.78 21.77
N ALA A 18 1.96 -3.02 21.37
CA ALA A 18 2.35 -3.53 20.05
C ALA A 18 1.66 -2.76 18.92
N GLN A 19 0.36 -2.51 19.02
CA GLN A 19 -0.39 -1.70 18.06
C GLN A 19 0.16 -0.27 17.97
N GLY A 20 0.44 0.36 19.13
CA GLY A 20 1.05 1.69 19.17
C GLY A 20 2.43 1.75 18.50
N ARG A 21 3.27 0.72 18.68
CA ARG A 21 4.57 0.61 18.00
C ARG A 21 4.43 0.51 16.49
N VAL A 22 3.53 -0.34 15.99
CA VAL A 22 3.30 -0.47 14.55
C VAL A 22 2.82 0.86 13.94
N LEU A 23 1.87 1.54 14.57
CA LEU A 23 1.39 2.84 14.10
C LEU A 23 2.50 3.88 14.11
N ARG A 24 3.33 3.91 15.15
CA ARG A 24 4.47 4.83 15.25
C ARG A 24 5.49 4.56 14.14
N ALA A 25 5.87 3.31 13.92
CA ALA A 25 6.77 2.93 12.83
C ALA A 25 6.19 3.29 11.46
N MET A 26 4.89 3.05 11.23
CA MET A 26 4.20 3.41 9.99
C MET A 26 4.22 4.92 9.73
N HIS A 27 3.95 5.73 10.74
CA HIS A 27 3.99 7.19 10.60
C HIS A 27 5.42 7.70 10.34
N TYR A 28 6.43 7.18 11.04
CA TYR A 28 7.82 7.54 10.76
C TYR A 28 8.28 7.10 9.39
N PHE A 29 7.81 5.95 8.91
CA PHE A 29 8.10 5.51 7.54
C PHE A 29 7.58 6.53 6.51
N TYR A 30 6.34 7.00 6.64
CA TYR A 30 5.80 8.04 5.75
C TYR A 30 6.52 9.37 5.90
N LEU A 31 6.78 9.82 7.13
CA LEU A 31 7.51 11.08 7.37
C LEU A 31 8.91 11.05 6.76
N ALA A 32 9.66 9.97 6.97
CA ALA A 32 10.99 9.82 6.39
C ALA A 32 10.96 9.83 4.85
N ASN A 33 10.02 9.09 4.23
CA ASN A 33 9.91 9.02 2.78
C ASN A 33 9.39 10.30 2.12
N PHE A 34 8.65 11.17 2.85
CA PHE A 34 8.17 12.44 2.30
C PHE A 34 9.13 13.61 2.52
N TYR A 35 9.91 13.60 3.60
CA TYR A 35 10.67 14.77 4.05
C TYR A 35 12.18 14.55 4.16
N ALA A 36 12.67 13.34 3.93
CA ALA A 36 14.09 13.05 3.91
C ALA A 36 14.52 12.43 2.57
N ASP A 37 15.82 12.22 2.40
CA ASP A 37 16.36 11.47 1.26
C ASP A 37 15.89 10.01 1.30
N GLN A 38 15.89 9.35 0.15
CA GLN A 38 15.70 7.91 0.10
C GLN A 38 16.85 7.19 0.83
N TYR A 39 16.53 6.09 1.52
CA TYR A 39 17.54 5.27 2.19
C TYR A 39 18.40 4.52 1.18
N ASP A 40 19.68 4.74 1.21
CA ASP A 40 20.72 3.96 0.52
C ASP A 40 22.09 4.16 1.22
N GLU A 41 23.13 3.50 0.74
CA GLU A 41 24.49 3.61 1.28
C GLU A 41 25.06 5.04 1.22
N ALA A 42 24.65 5.86 0.25
CA ALA A 42 25.13 7.24 0.12
C ALA A 42 24.37 8.25 0.98
N THR A 43 23.16 7.88 1.42
CA THR A 43 22.25 8.79 2.13
C THR A 43 21.97 8.39 3.58
N LYS A 44 22.25 7.15 3.98
CA LYS A 44 21.93 6.61 5.30
C LYS A 44 22.42 7.45 6.49
N ASP A 45 23.53 8.16 6.31
CA ASP A 45 24.13 9.04 7.34
C ASP A 45 23.60 10.48 7.30
N LYS A 46 22.77 10.83 6.30
CA LYS A 46 22.12 12.14 6.24
C LYS A 46 20.99 12.23 7.28
N LEU A 47 20.71 13.47 7.70
CA LEU A 47 19.62 13.73 8.65
C LEU A 47 18.26 13.44 8.01
N SER A 48 17.43 12.75 8.79
CA SER A 48 16.04 12.48 8.52
C SER A 48 15.15 13.47 9.29
N VAL A 49 13.93 13.07 9.63
CA VAL A 49 13.00 13.84 10.44
C VAL A 49 13.34 13.74 11.94
N PRO A 50 12.83 14.65 12.79
CA PRO A 50 12.99 14.54 14.23
C PRO A 50 12.41 13.24 14.78
N LEU A 51 13.15 12.59 15.69
CA LEU A 51 12.68 11.39 16.39
C LEU A 51 12.14 11.79 17.78
N ILE A 52 10.83 11.64 17.95
CA ILE A 52 10.11 11.93 19.18
C ILE A 52 9.85 10.62 19.92
N THR A 53 10.47 10.44 21.08
CA THR A 53 10.33 9.25 21.93
C THR A 53 9.62 9.52 23.25
N SER A 54 9.28 10.78 23.54
CA SER A 54 8.59 11.22 24.75
C SER A 54 7.31 11.98 24.41
N ALA A 55 6.27 11.79 25.23
CA ALA A 55 5.03 12.56 25.12
C ALA A 55 5.15 13.99 25.72
N SER A 56 6.25 14.31 26.43
CA SER A 56 6.47 15.64 26.98
C SER A 56 6.75 16.67 25.87
N VAL A 57 6.03 17.77 25.87
CA VAL A 57 6.23 18.89 24.93
C VAL A 57 7.60 19.55 25.11
N GLU A 58 8.17 19.44 26.31
CA GLU A 58 9.48 20.02 26.63
C GLU A 58 10.66 19.07 26.29
N ALA A 59 10.37 17.83 25.92
CA ALA A 59 11.42 16.88 25.57
C ALA A 59 12.11 17.29 24.26
N PRO A 60 13.45 17.18 24.18
CA PRO A 60 14.17 17.43 22.93
C PRO A 60 13.68 16.48 21.84
N SER A 61 13.52 17.00 20.63
CA SER A 61 13.16 16.23 19.43
C SER A 61 14.23 16.44 18.33
N PRO A 62 15.43 15.88 18.51
CA PRO A 62 16.52 16.06 17.55
C PRO A 62 16.24 15.30 16.26
N GLN A 63 16.72 15.86 15.14
CA GLN A 63 16.83 15.08 13.90
C GLN A 63 17.85 13.96 14.11
N VAL A 64 17.55 12.80 13.56
CA VAL A 64 18.44 11.63 13.57
C VAL A 64 18.82 11.27 12.13
N THR A 65 19.84 10.43 11.95
CA THR A 65 20.20 9.94 10.62
C THR A 65 19.11 9.02 10.06
N LEU A 66 19.06 8.87 8.74
CA LEU A 66 18.17 7.89 8.10
C LEU A 66 18.40 6.49 8.65
N GLN A 67 19.66 6.08 8.84
CA GLN A 67 19.98 4.79 9.44
C GLN A 67 19.32 4.63 10.82
N THR A 68 19.52 5.60 11.72
CA THR A 68 18.92 5.56 13.07
C THR A 68 17.39 5.52 13.00
N MET A 69 16.78 6.25 12.07
CA MET A 69 15.32 6.25 11.90
C MET A 69 14.82 4.87 11.44
N TYR A 70 15.47 4.25 10.46
CA TYR A 70 15.09 2.93 9.95
C TYR A 70 15.34 1.84 10.98
N GLU A 71 16.45 1.89 11.71
CA GLU A 71 16.72 0.97 12.85
C GLU A 71 15.66 1.10 13.94
N PHE A 72 15.23 2.32 14.28
CA PHE A 72 14.15 2.56 15.23
C PHE A 72 12.82 1.95 14.78
N MET A 73 12.44 2.14 13.50
CA MET A 73 11.23 1.53 12.94
C MET A 73 11.30 -0.01 12.99
N LEU A 74 12.43 -0.60 12.62
CA LEU A 74 12.62 -2.05 12.66
C LEU A 74 12.58 -2.60 14.10
N ASP A 75 13.16 -1.90 15.07
CA ASP A 75 13.10 -2.29 16.48
C ASP A 75 11.67 -2.30 17.01
N ASP A 76 10.89 -1.23 16.72
CA ASP A 76 9.48 -1.17 17.09
C ASP A 76 8.66 -2.29 16.46
N LEU A 77 8.84 -2.55 15.17
CA LEU A 77 8.09 -3.57 14.44
C LEU A 77 8.44 -4.99 14.91
N ASN A 78 9.73 -5.29 15.10
CA ASN A 78 10.18 -6.60 15.58
C ASN A 78 9.67 -6.90 17.01
N LYS A 79 9.63 -5.89 17.90
CA LYS A 79 9.05 -6.01 19.23
C LYS A 79 7.52 -6.14 19.22
N ALA A 80 6.87 -5.64 18.17
CA ALA A 80 5.41 -5.63 18.10
C ALA A 80 4.82 -6.94 17.57
N VAL A 81 5.44 -7.58 16.57
CA VAL A 81 4.82 -8.67 15.81
C VAL A 81 4.42 -9.88 16.65
N GLU A 82 5.13 -10.14 17.75
CA GLU A 82 4.83 -11.27 18.64
C GLU A 82 3.57 -11.05 19.47
N ASP A 83 3.32 -9.81 19.89
CA ASP A 83 2.19 -9.43 20.75
C ASP A 83 0.97 -8.93 19.97
N LEU A 84 1.09 -8.70 18.65
CA LEU A 84 -0.04 -8.28 17.82
C LEU A 84 -1.10 -9.39 17.72
N PRO A 85 -2.41 -9.04 17.80
CA PRO A 85 -3.48 -10.00 17.54
C PRO A 85 -3.43 -10.46 16.09
N VAL A 86 -3.80 -11.72 15.84
CA VAL A 86 -3.96 -12.26 14.46
C VAL A 86 -5.09 -11.50 13.76
N HIS A 87 -6.22 -11.34 14.45
CA HIS A 87 -7.36 -10.55 14.01
C HIS A 87 -7.59 -9.40 14.98
N SER A 88 -7.63 -8.18 14.46
CA SER A 88 -7.97 -7.00 15.25
C SER A 88 -9.51 -6.88 15.40
N GLU A 89 -9.93 -6.16 16.44
CA GLU A 89 -11.36 -5.89 16.68
C GLU A 89 -11.99 -5.01 15.58
N SER A 90 -11.18 -4.27 14.86
CA SER A 90 -11.58 -3.36 13.79
C SER A 90 -10.49 -3.28 12.73
N ILE A 91 -10.88 -3.05 11.48
CA ILE A 91 -9.96 -2.75 10.37
C ILE A 91 -9.14 -1.47 10.59
N LEU A 92 -9.47 -0.68 11.60
CA LEU A 92 -8.73 0.53 11.98
C LEU A 92 -7.59 0.25 12.98
N HIS A 93 -7.52 -0.97 13.50
CA HIS A 93 -6.53 -1.37 14.49
C HIS A 93 -5.47 -2.31 13.88
N PRO A 94 -4.19 -2.11 14.19
CA PRO A 94 -3.12 -2.99 13.74
C PRO A 94 -3.34 -4.45 14.15
N ASN A 95 -3.01 -5.34 13.22
CA ASN A 95 -2.97 -6.78 13.41
C ASN A 95 -1.60 -7.33 13.02
N ARG A 96 -1.39 -8.63 13.17
CA ARG A 96 -0.10 -9.28 12.88
C ARG A 96 0.28 -9.20 11.41
N ALA A 97 -0.70 -9.28 10.48
CA ALA A 97 -0.44 -9.11 9.06
C ALA A 97 0.15 -7.73 8.76
N LEU A 98 -0.39 -6.66 9.38
CA LEU A 98 0.17 -5.32 9.25
C LEU A 98 1.59 -5.24 9.80
N GLY A 99 1.87 -5.86 10.96
CA GLY A 99 3.21 -5.84 11.54
C GLY A 99 4.27 -6.42 10.58
N TYR A 100 4.02 -7.61 10.05
CA TYR A 100 4.89 -8.22 9.03
C TYR A 100 4.90 -7.43 7.72
N GLY A 101 3.76 -6.92 7.27
CA GLY A 101 3.68 -6.10 6.08
C GLY A 101 4.51 -4.82 6.18
N MET A 102 4.51 -4.16 7.35
CA MET A 102 5.36 -2.99 7.58
C MET A 102 6.85 -3.35 7.61
N LEU A 103 7.24 -4.48 8.23
CA LEU A 103 8.61 -4.99 8.15
C LEU A 103 9.03 -5.21 6.68
N ALA A 104 8.18 -5.87 5.89
CA ALA A 104 8.44 -6.10 4.46
C ALA A 104 8.65 -4.78 3.70
N ARG A 105 7.80 -3.77 3.96
CA ARG A 105 7.88 -2.44 3.33
C ARG A 105 9.16 -1.70 3.71
N VAL A 106 9.54 -1.72 4.98
CA VAL A 106 10.76 -1.06 5.48
C VAL A 106 12.00 -1.74 4.90
N TYR A 107 12.10 -3.06 4.94
CA TYR A 107 13.22 -3.81 4.35
C TYR A 107 13.32 -3.61 2.83
N LEU A 108 12.18 -3.59 2.11
CA LEU A 108 12.19 -3.29 0.68
C LEU A 108 12.76 -1.91 0.41
N SER A 109 12.39 -0.91 1.20
CA SER A 109 12.91 0.46 1.09
C SER A 109 14.42 0.56 1.35
N MET A 110 14.95 -0.34 2.17
CA MET A 110 16.39 -0.45 2.47
C MET A 110 17.16 -1.25 1.41
N GLY A 111 16.46 -1.88 0.45
CA GLY A 111 17.08 -2.80 -0.51
C GLY A 111 17.41 -4.18 0.08
N ASP A 112 16.98 -4.48 1.29
CA ASP A 112 17.12 -5.80 1.91
C ASP A 112 16.02 -6.76 1.42
N TYR A 113 16.22 -7.25 0.20
CA TYR A 113 15.22 -8.08 -0.49
C TYR A 113 14.97 -9.44 0.19
N ASP A 114 15.95 -10.00 0.89
CA ASP A 114 15.78 -11.30 1.57
C ASP A 114 14.85 -11.14 2.79
N ASN A 115 15.06 -10.12 3.63
CA ASN A 115 14.18 -9.83 4.74
C ASN A 115 12.81 -9.31 4.29
N ALA A 116 12.74 -8.52 3.22
CA ALA A 116 11.47 -8.09 2.62
C ALA A 116 10.65 -9.28 2.13
N LEU A 117 11.25 -10.22 1.41
CA LEU A 117 10.62 -11.46 0.93
C LEU A 117 10.09 -12.31 2.09
N LYS A 118 10.92 -12.51 3.13
CA LYS A 118 10.54 -13.27 4.32
C LYS A 118 9.30 -12.66 4.99
N ASN A 119 9.33 -11.37 5.26
CA ASN A 119 8.24 -10.70 5.98
C ASN A 119 6.98 -10.55 5.13
N ALA A 120 7.09 -10.33 3.83
CA ALA A 120 5.93 -10.36 2.92
C ALA A 120 5.26 -11.75 2.91
N SER A 121 6.04 -12.83 2.94
CA SER A 121 5.52 -14.19 3.04
C SER A 121 4.80 -14.43 4.38
N LEU A 122 5.39 -14.00 5.50
CA LEU A 122 4.76 -14.10 6.82
C LEU A 122 3.45 -13.28 6.92
N ALA A 123 3.38 -12.11 6.27
CA ALA A 123 2.16 -11.32 6.21
C ALA A 123 1.06 -12.06 5.42
N LEU A 124 1.40 -12.65 4.28
CA LEU A 124 0.46 -13.46 3.48
C LEU A 124 0.01 -14.74 4.21
N GLU A 125 0.84 -15.33 5.06
CA GLU A 125 0.42 -16.45 5.93
C GLU A 125 -0.66 -16.02 6.94
N GLN A 126 -0.70 -14.74 7.35
CA GLN A 126 -1.74 -14.21 8.23
C GLN A 126 -3.02 -13.88 7.46
N ASN A 127 -2.90 -13.24 6.28
CA ASN A 127 -4.02 -12.91 5.41
C ASN A 127 -3.54 -12.79 3.96
N ASP A 128 -3.90 -13.75 3.12
CA ASP A 128 -3.60 -13.81 1.68
C ASP A 128 -4.83 -13.56 0.79
N GLN A 129 -5.96 -13.16 1.39
CA GLN A 129 -7.20 -12.98 0.67
C GLN A 129 -7.10 -11.85 -0.37
N LEU A 130 -7.76 -12.05 -1.50
CA LEU A 130 -7.90 -11.08 -2.56
C LEU A 130 -9.39 -10.79 -2.80
N PHE A 131 -9.75 -9.53 -2.80
CA PHE A 131 -11.09 -9.08 -3.13
C PHE A 131 -11.32 -9.24 -4.63
N ASN A 132 -12.47 -9.79 -5.02
CA ASN A 132 -12.80 -9.98 -6.43
C ASN A 132 -13.51 -8.74 -7.00
N TRP A 133 -12.75 -7.83 -7.60
CA TRP A 133 -13.29 -6.63 -8.24
C TRP A 133 -14.15 -6.93 -9.47
N ILE A 134 -13.97 -8.12 -10.08
CA ILE A 134 -14.80 -8.57 -11.21
C ILE A 134 -16.23 -8.81 -10.73
N ASP A 135 -16.41 -9.51 -9.60
CA ASP A 135 -17.74 -9.77 -9.04
C ASP A 135 -18.46 -8.48 -8.67
N LEU A 136 -17.72 -7.48 -8.13
CA LEU A 136 -18.28 -6.16 -7.84
C LEU A 136 -18.76 -5.46 -9.12
N TYR A 137 -17.95 -5.49 -10.18
CA TYR A 137 -18.30 -4.89 -11.46
C TYR A 137 -19.50 -5.59 -12.10
N GLU A 138 -19.50 -6.92 -12.16
CA GLU A 138 -20.56 -7.71 -12.79
C GLU A 138 -21.89 -7.60 -12.01
N ALA A 139 -21.85 -7.42 -10.70
CA ALA A 139 -23.05 -7.26 -9.87
C ALA A 139 -23.86 -5.99 -10.22
N ASP A 140 -23.22 -4.94 -10.77
CA ASP A 140 -23.91 -3.70 -11.15
C ASP A 140 -23.27 -3.09 -12.42
N LYS A 141 -23.03 -3.94 -13.41
CA LYS A 141 -22.36 -3.60 -14.67
C LYS A 141 -23.01 -2.44 -15.39
N GLU A 142 -24.34 -2.44 -15.50
CA GLU A 142 -25.10 -1.39 -16.18
C GLU A 142 -24.81 -0.02 -15.57
N ARG A 143 -24.70 0.05 -14.28
CA ARG A 143 -24.36 1.26 -13.55
C ARG A 143 -22.91 1.69 -13.75
N TYR A 144 -21.96 0.75 -13.69
CA TYR A 144 -20.55 1.05 -13.90
C TYR A 144 -20.28 1.47 -15.34
N ASP A 145 -21.03 0.97 -16.30
CA ASP A 145 -20.90 1.33 -17.72
C ASP A 145 -21.61 2.65 -18.06
N ASP A 146 -22.57 3.12 -17.24
CA ASP A 146 -23.24 4.40 -17.50
C ASP A 146 -22.29 5.59 -17.27
N PRO A 147 -21.95 6.34 -18.34
CA PRO A 147 -21.05 7.50 -18.22
C PRO A 147 -21.64 8.65 -17.42
N LYS A 148 -22.96 8.66 -17.20
CA LYS A 148 -23.66 9.70 -16.42
C LYS A 148 -23.76 9.36 -14.94
N ASN A 149 -23.53 8.11 -14.57
CA ASN A 149 -23.59 7.69 -13.18
C ASN A 149 -22.26 7.98 -12.48
N TYR A 150 -22.26 8.99 -11.63
CA TYR A 150 -21.08 9.46 -10.89
C TYR A 150 -21.17 9.17 -9.38
N THR A 151 -22.18 8.42 -8.97
CA THR A 151 -22.38 8.13 -7.55
C THR A 151 -21.86 6.74 -7.22
N SER A 152 -21.17 6.63 -6.10
CA SER A 152 -20.74 5.36 -5.52
C SER A 152 -21.88 4.50 -4.97
N GLY A 153 -23.13 4.77 -5.29
CA GLY A 153 -24.35 4.19 -4.76
C GLY A 153 -24.46 2.65 -4.70
N VAL A 154 -23.34 1.95 -4.62
CA VAL A 154 -23.29 0.55 -4.16
C VAL A 154 -23.68 0.55 -2.69
N ALA A 155 -24.61 -0.31 -2.31
CA ALA A 155 -24.91 -0.54 -0.91
C ALA A 155 -23.64 -1.09 -0.22
N GLY A 156 -23.11 -0.37 0.74
CA GLY A 156 -21.85 -0.67 1.41
C GLY A 156 -20.64 0.08 0.79
N ASN A 157 -19.59 0.18 1.57
CA ASN A 157 -18.30 0.70 1.12
C ASN A 157 -17.39 -0.48 0.81
N PRO A 158 -17.14 -0.81 -0.49
CA PRO A 158 -16.31 -1.96 -0.84
C PRO A 158 -14.89 -1.88 -0.30
N GLU A 159 -14.41 -0.69 0.07
CA GLU A 159 -13.09 -0.53 0.65
C GLU A 159 -13.04 -0.84 2.15
N THR A 160 -14.12 -0.59 2.91
CA THR A 160 -14.18 -0.95 4.34
C THR A 160 -14.44 -2.43 4.56
N ASP A 161 -15.24 -3.05 3.68
CA ASP A 161 -15.55 -4.47 3.75
C ASP A 161 -14.55 -5.35 2.99
N ASN A 162 -13.46 -4.74 2.50
CA ASN A 162 -12.46 -5.40 1.70
C ASN A 162 -11.63 -6.37 2.55
N VAL A 163 -11.73 -7.65 2.23
CA VAL A 163 -11.02 -8.76 2.90
C VAL A 163 -9.50 -8.65 2.83
N GLU A 164 -8.98 -7.81 1.93
CA GLU A 164 -7.56 -7.56 1.77
C GLU A 164 -6.97 -6.67 2.87
N ASN A 165 -7.81 -5.91 3.59
CA ASN A 165 -7.32 -4.91 4.54
C ASN A 165 -6.55 -5.53 5.70
N TYR A 166 -5.28 -5.10 5.86
CA TYR A 166 -4.51 -5.28 7.08
C TYR A 166 -4.75 -4.12 8.05
N ILE A 167 -4.91 -2.92 7.50
CA ILE A 167 -5.40 -1.73 8.17
C ILE A 167 -6.04 -0.81 7.14
N TYR A 168 -7.13 -0.17 7.54
CA TYR A 168 -7.82 0.82 6.72
C TYR A 168 -7.56 2.23 7.23
N CYS A 169 -7.00 3.09 6.38
CA CYS A 169 -6.74 4.51 6.66
C CYS A 169 -7.37 5.36 5.56
N TYR A 170 -8.43 6.09 5.89
CA TYR A 170 -9.13 6.97 4.97
C TYR A 170 -8.88 8.45 5.27
N GLY A 171 -9.09 9.29 4.27
CA GLY A 171 -9.05 10.74 4.46
C GLY A 171 -10.36 11.27 5.06
N SER A 172 -10.27 12.25 5.98
CA SER A 172 -11.46 12.91 6.53
C SER A 172 -12.19 13.73 5.47
N SER A 173 -13.53 13.66 5.48
CA SER A 173 -14.40 14.47 4.61
C SER A 173 -14.29 15.97 4.85
N THR A 174 -13.78 16.39 5.99
CA THR A 174 -13.64 17.80 6.39
C THR A 174 -12.37 18.46 5.84
N SER A 175 -11.44 17.71 5.29
CA SER A 175 -10.11 18.21 4.86
C SER A 175 -10.05 18.72 3.41
N GLY A 176 -11.17 18.99 2.76
CA GLY A 176 -11.20 19.42 1.34
C GLY A 176 -10.77 18.34 0.32
N TRP A 177 -10.40 17.17 0.81
CA TRP A 177 -9.99 16.01 0.03
C TRP A 177 -11.17 15.23 -0.57
N THR A 178 -12.39 15.74 -0.40
CA THR A 178 -13.64 14.99 -0.53
C THR A 178 -14.49 15.32 -1.75
N GLY A 179 -14.04 16.22 -2.60
CA GLY A 179 -14.85 16.57 -3.77
C GLY A 179 -14.73 15.56 -4.90
N LEU A 180 -15.69 14.65 -5.03
CA LEU A 180 -15.88 13.79 -6.21
C LEU A 180 -15.95 14.60 -7.53
N ASN A 181 -16.27 15.87 -7.44
CA ASN A 181 -16.26 16.82 -8.56
C ASN A 181 -14.94 17.60 -8.64
N ASN A 182 -13.97 17.29 -7.78
CA ASN A 182 -12.72 18.03 -7.74
C ASN A 182 -11.71 17.38 -8.68
N THR A 183 -11.22 18.14 -9.65
CA THR A 183 -10.14 17.75 -10.56
C THR A 183 -8.84 17.37 -9.82
N SER A 184 -8.72 17.71 -8.53
CA SER A 184 -7.59 17.32 -7.67
C SER A 184 -7.47 15.80 -7.44
N TYR A 185 -8.54 15.03 -7.65
CA TYR A 185 -8.57 13.56 -7.57
C TYR A 185 -8.79 12.91 -8.91
N ALA A 186 -8.42 13.59 -9.95
CA ALA A 186 -8.48 13.08 -11.30
C ALA A 186 -7.16 12.41 -11.69
N ILE A 187 -7.25 11.46 -12.59
CA ILE A 187 -6.10 10.95 -13.33
C ILE A 187 -6.17 11.41 -14.78
N SER A 188 -5.02 11.60 -15.41
CA SER A 188 -4.95 11.97 -16.81
C SER A 188 -5.36 10.80 -17.71
N PRO A 189 -5.77 11.05 -18.97
CA PRO A 189 -6.03 10.00 -19.94
C PRO A 189 -4.82 9.07 -20.15
N GLU A 190 -3.60 9.61 -20.14
CA GLU A 190 -2.36 8.83 -20.28
C GLU A 190 -2.17 7.88 -19.10
N ARG A 191 -2.55 8.31 -17.90
CA ARG A 191 -2.51 7.45 -16.71
C ARG A 191 -3.58 6.36 -16.77
N ALA A 192 -4.80 6.73 -17.20
CA ALA A 192 -5.90 5.78 -17.41
C ALA A 192 -5.56 4.73 -18.50
N ALA A 193 -4.84 5.13 -19.56
CA ALA A 193 -4.39 4.23 -20.62
C ALA A 193 -3.36 3.18 -20.18
N ARG A 194 -2.83 3.27 -18.96
CA ARG A 194 -1.94 2.24 -18.39
C ARG A 194 -2.68 1.01 -17.88
N PHE A 195 -3.97 1.15 -17.58
CA PHE A 195 -4.81 0.02 -17.24
C PHE A 195 -5.01 -0.88 -18.46
N GLU A 196 -5.09 -2.18 -18.23
CA GLU A 196 -5.39 -3.13 -19.29
C GLU A 196 -6.87 -3.04 -19.70
N LYS A 197 -7.16 -3.50 -20.91
CA LYS A 197 -8.56 -3.64 -21.34
C LYS A 197 -9.28 -4.62 -20.41
N GLY A 198 -10.46 -4.24 -19.93
CA GLY A 198 -11.26 -5.02 -19.00
C GLY A 198 -10.75 -4.95 -17.54
N ASP A 199 -9.86 -4.03 -17.22
CA ASP A 199 -9.43 -3.81 -15.84
C ASP A 199 -10.55 -3.19 -15.00
N THR A 200 -11.12 -3.96 -14.11
CA THR A 200 -12.25 -3.55 -13.27
C THR A 200 -11.88 -2.45 -12.28
N ARG A 201 -10.61 -2.29 -11.92
CA ARG A 201 -10.14 -1.16 -11.11
C ARG A 201 -10.39 0.17 -11.82
N LEU A 202 -10.17 0.23 -13.16
CA LEU A 202 -10.53 1.42 -13.94
C LEU A 202 -12.05 1.56 -14.05
N LEU A 203 -12.75 0.49 -14.36
CA LEU A 203 -14.20 0.51 -14.62
C LEU A 203 -15.02 0.89 -13.39
N THR A 204 -14.62 0.45 -12.20
CA THR A 204 -15.35 0.68 -10.94
C THR A 204 -14.94 1.96 -10.22
N HIS A 205 -13.69 2.40 -10.34
CA HIS A 205 -13.17 3.53 -9.55
C HIS A 205 -13.13 4.86 -10.32
N TRP A 206 -13.12 4.83 -11.66
CA TRP A 206 -12.85 6.02 -12.46
C TRP A 206 -13.89 6.23 -13.55
N LYS A 207 -14.25 7.49 -13.77
CA LYS A 207 -15.16 7.88 -14.87
C LYS A 207 -14.53 8.93 -15.74
N SER A 208 -14.56 8.71 -17.05
CA SER A 208 -14.13 9.68 -18.05
C SER A 208 -15.01 10.94 -18.01
N ARG A 209 -14.39 12.10 -18.01
CA ARG A 209 -15.02 13.42 -17.99
C ARG A 209 -14.27 14.41 -18.87
N VAL A 210 -14.93 15.53 -19.12
CA VAL A 210 -14.32 16.70 -19.78
C VAL A 210 -14.58 17.91 -18.90
N SER A 211 -13.53 18.67 -18.59
CA SER A 211 -13.64 19.91 -17.81
C SER A 211 -14.40 21.00 -18.57
N SER A 212 -14.78 22.08 -17.90
CA SER A 212 -15.39 23.26 -18.54
C SER A 212 -14.48 23.92 -19.57
N SER A 213 -13.17 23.70 -19.49
CA SER A 213 -12.16 24.16 -20.46
C SER A 213 -11.88 23.15 -21.59
N GLY A 214 -12.65 22.07 -21.69
CA GLY A 214 -12.51 21.05 -22.74
C GLY A 214 -11.38 20.02 -22.50
N ILE A 215 -10.77 19.99 -21.32
CA ILE A 215 -9.68 19.06 -20.98
C ILE A 215 -10.26 17.73 -20.50
N PRO A 216 -9.93 16.58 -21.16
CA PRO A 216 -10.37 15.27 -20.73
C PRO A 216 -9.62 14.82 -19.47
N TYR A 217 -10.32 14.13 -18.57
CA TYR A 217 -9.76 13.54 -17.35
C TYR A 217 -10.63 12.37 -16.87
N TYR A 218 -10.13 11.60 -15.92
CA TYR A 218 -10.90 10.57 -15.24
C TYR A 218 -11.09 10.97 -13.76
N ALA A 219 -12.35 11.14 -13.37
CA ALA A 219 -12.71 11.46 -11.97
C ALA A 219 -12.88 10.18 -11.16
N GLY A 220 -12.37 10.16 -9.94
CA GLY A 220 -12.53 9.03 -9.02
C GLY A 220 -13.95 8.95 -8.46
N ILE A 221 -14.57 7.78 -8.50
CA ILE A 221 -15.90 7.51 -7.96
C ILE A 221 -15.84 7.25 -6.45
N TYR A 222 -14.83 6.50 -6.01
CA TYR A 222 -14.59 6.12 -4.59
C TYR A 222 -13.45 6.89 -3.95
N ALA A 223 -13.09 8.06 -4.46
CA ALA A 223 -11.91 8.79 -4.01
C ALA A 223 -11.86 9.10 -2.51
N LEU A 224 -13.03 9.14 -1.85
CA LEU A 224 -13.16 9.38 -0.41
C LEU A 224 -12.91 8.14 0.44
N GLU A 225 -13.25 6.98 -0.12
CA GLU A 225 -13.39 5.72 0.59
C GLU A 225 -12.19 4.79 0.32
N MET A 226 -11.29 5.19 -0.59
CA MET A 226 -10.07 4.42 -0.87
C MET A 226 -9.17 4.32 0.37
N ASN A 227 -8.61 3.15 0.57
CA ASN A 227 -7.59 2.92 1.60
C ASN A 227 -6.26 3.58 1.21
N LYS A 228 -6.15 4.89 1.43
CA LYS A 228 -5.04 5.72 0.92
C LYS A 228 -3.75 5.57 1.68
N GLY A 229 -3.83 5.41 2.99
CA GLY A 229 -2.67 5.38 3.88
C GLY A 229 -2.48 4.03 4.59
N GLY A 230 -3.38 3.08 4.38
CA GLY A 230 -3.32 1.78 5.02
C GLY A 230 -2.48 0.76 4.25
N MET A 231 -2.81 -0.50 4.47
CA MET A 231 -2.14 -1.63 3.83
C MET A 231 -3.14 -2.73 3.47
N ARG A 232 -2.92 -3.35 2.33
CA ARG A 232 -3.73 -4.47 1.83
C ARG A 232 -2.84 -5.62 1.36
N SER A 233 -3.38 -6.83 1.36
CA SER A 233 -2.65 -8.05 0.95
C SER A 233 -2.02 -7.99 -0.45
N PRO A 234 -2.59 -7.35 -1.50
CA PRO A 234 -1.95 -7.25 -2.81
C PRO A 234 -0.55 -6.63 -2.75
N GLU A 235 -0.29 -5.72 -1.81
CA GLU A 235 1.04 -5.14 -1.66
C GLU A 235 2.09 -6.20 -1.31
N MET A 236 1.73 -7.17 -0.49
CA MET A 236 2.63 -8.26 -0.11
C MET A 236 2.90 -9.20 -1.28
N TYR A 237 1.90 -9.44 -2.14
CA TYR A 237 2.11 -10.16 -3.39
C TYR A 237 3.11 -9.45 -4.30
N TYR A 238 2.99 -8.11 -4.45
CA TYR A 238 3.94 -7.33 -5.25
C TYR A 238 5.33 -7.25 -4.61
N ILE A 239 5.45 -7.08 -3.30
CA ILE A 239 6.76 -7.08 -2.62
C ILE A 239 7.44 -8.43 -2.80
N LYS A 240 6.71 -9.53 -2.55
CA LYS A 240 7.23 -10.89 -2.72
C LYS A 240 7.67 -11.13 -4.18
N ALA A 241 6.83 -10.75 -5.15
CA ALA A 241 7.14 -10.88 -6.57
C ALA A 241 8.38 -10.05 -6.96
N GLU A 242 8.49 -8.80 -6.50
CA GLU A 242 9.63 -7.93 -6.79
C GLU A 242 10.93 -8.51 -6.22
N CYS A 243 10.93 -8.97 -4.98
CA CYS A 243 12.11 -9.58 -4.35
C CYS A 243 12.55 -10.84 -5.11
N LEU A 244 11.62 -11.71 -5.51
CA LEU A 244 11.93 -12.90 -6.31
C LEU A 244 12.49 -12.54 -7.68
N ALA A 245 11.86 -11.59 -8.38
CA ALA A 245 12.33 -11.14 -9.69
C ALA A 245 13.74 -10.55 -9.61
N ARG A 246 14.04 -9.73 -8.57
CA ARG A 246 15.38 -9.15 -8.36
C ARG A 246 16.43 -10.19 -7.97
N LYS A 247 16.04 -11.26 -7.29
CA LYS A 247 16.91 -12.41 -7.02
C LYS A 247 17.36 -13.11 -8.30
N GLY A 248 16.55 -13.00 -9.35
CA GLY A 248 16.85 -13.54 -10.68
C GLY A 248 16.72 -15.06 -10.76
N GLY A 249 17.01 -15.58 -11.95
CA GLY A 249 16.85 -16.99 -12.27
C GLY A 249 15.43 -17.33 -12.75
N GLU A 250 15.32 -18.25 -13.69
CA GLU A 250 14.07 -18.60 -14.38
C GLU A 250 12.95 -19.00 -13.41
N ALA A 251 13.29 -19.80 -12.38
CA ALA A 251 12.31 -20.26 -11.40
C ALA A 251 11.73 -19.10 -10.57
N ASN A 252 12.59 -18.18 -10.09
CA ASN A 252 12.15 -17.03 -9.33
C ASN A 252 11.33 -16.05 -10.17
N ILE A 253 11.72 -15.82 -11.43
CA ILE A 253 10.99 -14.95 -12.36
C ILE A 253 9.59 -15.54 -12.63
N ARG A 254 9.50 -16.85 -12.86
CA ARG A 254 8.22 -17.53 -13.05
C ARG A 254 7.33 -17.41 -11.83
N GLU A 255 7.83 -17.70 -10.62
CA GLU A 255 7.08 -17.55 -9.36
C GLU A 255 6.63 -16.08 -9.15
N ALA A 256 7.48 -15.11 -9.45
CA ALA A 256 7.13 -13.70 -9.40
C ALA A 256 5.93 -13.37 -10.29
N MET A 257 5.92 -13.88 -11.54
CA MET A 257 4.80 -13.65 -12.45
C MET A 257 3.52 -14.39 -12.02
N GLU A 258 3.63 -15.59 -11.45
CA GLU A 258 2.50 -16.32 -10.87
C GLU A 258 1.82 -15.52 -9.73
N LEU A 259 2.61 -14.88 -8.86
CA LEU A 259 2.09 -14.02 -7.78
C LEU A 259 1.34 -12.80 -8.33
N VAL A 260 1.89 -12.12 -9.32
CA VAL A 260 1.22 -10.98 -9.97
C VAL A 260 -0.04 -11.43 -10.69
N ASN A 261 0.01 -12.54 -11.41
CA ASN A 261 -1.14 -13.11 -12.10
C ASN A 261 -2.25 -13.52 -11.12
N LYS A 262 -1.90 -13.98 -9.90
CA LYS A 262 -2.89 -14.28 -8.85
C LYS A 262 -3.70 -13.02 -8.50
N VAL A 263 -3.05 -11.86 -8.36
CA VAL A 263 -3.74 -10.58 -8.15
C VAL A 263 -4.55 -10.19 -9.38
N ARG A 264 -3.96 -10.20 -10.57
CA ARG A 264 -4.61 -9.77 -11.81
C ARG A 264 -5.87 -10.58 -12.16
N LYS A 265 -5.92 -11.86 -11.81
CA LYS A 265 -7.09 -12.73 -12.02
C LYS A 265 -8.35 -12.24 -11.31
N THR A 266 -8.23 -11.45 -10.27
CA THR A 266 -9.35 -10.85 -9.55
C THR A 266 -9.63 -9.40 -9.97
N ARG A 267 -8.90 -8.89 -10.98
CA ARG A 267 -8.96 -7.50 -11.47
C ARG A 267 -9.38 -7.40 -12.93
N ILE A 268 -8.97 -8.34 -13.77
CA ILE A 268 -9.15 -8.25 -15.22
C ILE A 268 -10.30 -9.17 -15.63
N LEU A 269 -11.30 -8.63 -16.35
CA LEU A 269 -12.41 -9.43 -16.88
C LEU A 269 -11.89 -10.63 -17.66
N LEU A 270 -12.47 -11.79 -17.43
CA LEU A 270 -11.97 -13.07 -17.91
C LEU A 270 -11.77 -13.12 -19.45
N GLU A 271 -12.64 -12.44 -20.19
CA GLU A 271 -12.55 -12.34 -21.66
C GLU A 271 -11.33 -11.57 -22.18
N PHE A 272 -10.68 -10.74 -21.32
CA PHE A 272 -9.47 -9.97 -21.65
C PHE A 272 -8.25 -10.43 -20.88
N TYR A 273 -8.44 -11.33 -19.91
CA TYR A 273 -7.35 -11.81 -19.08
C TYR A 273 -6.39 -12.74 -19.84
N GLN A 274 -5.10 -12.47 -19.69
CA GLN A 274 -4.03 -13.37 -20.11
C GLN A 274 -2.94 -13.38 -19.04
N ASP A 275 -2.36 -14.56 -18.77
CA ASP A 275 -1.23 -14.66 -17.84
C ASP A 275 -0.02 -13.86 -18.38
N TRP A 276 0.55 -13.06 -17.52
CA TRP A 276 1.84 -12.43 -17.80
C TRP A 276 2.97 -13.39 -17.53
N THR A 277 3.95 -13.40 -18.44
CA THR A 277 5.24 -14.08 -18.30
C THR A 277 6.35 -13.06 -18.45
N ALA A 278 7.57 -13.35 -18.01
CA ALA A 278 8.74 -12.52 -18.25
C ALA A 278 9.96 -13.42 -18.51
N ALA A 279 10.81 -13.01 -19.44
CA ALA A 279 12.02 -13.72 -19.77
C ALA A 279 13.24 -13.20 -18.99
N THR A 280 13.18 -11.99 -18.48
CA THR A 280 14.29 -11.33 -17.77
C THR A 280 13.82 -10.69 -16.47
N THR A 281 14.76 -10.50 -15.53
CA THR A 281 14.53 -9.75 -14.31
C THR A 281 13.97 -8.35 -14.58
N LYS A 282 14.53 -7.63 -15.54
CA LYS A 282 14.08 -6.27 -15.90
C LYS A 282 12.62 -6.28 -16.33
N GLU A 283 12.27 -7.16 -17.27
CA GLU A 283 10.88 -7.28 -17.76
C GLU A 283 9.91 -7.65 -16.62
N ALA A 284 10.32 -8.58 -15.74
CA ALA A 284 9.49 -8.97 -14.59
C ALA A 284 9.24 -7.78 -13.66
N VAL A 285 10.29 -7.06 -13.26
CA VAL A 285 10.18 -5.89 -12.37
C VAL A 285 9.32 -4.80 -13.01
N GLU A 286 9.49 -4.48 -14.30
CA GLU A 286 8.67 -3.50 -15.01
C GLU A 286 7.17 -3.87 -15.00
N LYS A 287 6.84 -5.15 -15.22
CA LYS A 287 5.46 -5.66 -15.16
C LYS A 287 4.87 -5.59 -13.76
N ILE A 288 5.64 -6.00 -12.73
CA ILE A 288 5.24 -5.93 -11.33
C ILE A 288 4.90 -4.48 -10.94
N ILE A 289 5.80 -3.56 -11.26
CA ILE A 289 5.63 -2.13 -10.94
C ILE A 289 4.42 -1.55 -11.67
N ARG A 290 4.25 -1.87 -12.95
CA ARG A 290 3.12 -1.41 -13.75
C ARG A 290 1.77 -1.81 -13.13
N ASP A 291 1.63 -3.06 -12.69
CA ASP A 291 0.37 -3.52 -12.09
C ASP A 291 0.18 -2.96 -10.68
N LYS A 292 1.27 -2.87 -9.88
CA LYS A 292 1.27 -2.20 -8.58
C LYS A 292 0.84 -0.73 -8.68
N GLU A 293 1.28 -0.01 -9.72
CA GLU A 293 0.85 1.37 -9.98
C GLU A 293 -0.64 1.48 -10.30
N SER A 294 -1.24 0.50 -10.96
CA SER A 294 -2.68 0.45 -11.22
C SER A 294 -3.46 0.13 -9.96
N GLU A 295 -2.94 -0.76 -9.11
CA GLU A 295 -3.57 -1.17 -7.84
C GLU A 295 -3.59 -0.05 -6.80
N TYR A 296 -2.53 0.77 -6.74
CA TYR A 296 -2.33 1.76 -5.68
C TYR A 296 -2.35 3.21 -6.20
N ILE A 297 -2.99 3.45 -7.34
CA ILE A 297 -3.11 4.79 -7.91
C ILE A 297 -3.70 5.77 -6.88
N GLN A 298 -3.08 6.93 -6.73
CA GLN A 298 -3.45 7.97 -5.74
C GLN A 298 -3.40 7.52 -4.27
N THR A 299 -2.63 6.50 -3.94
CA THR A 299 -2.33 6.12 -2.56
C THR A 299 -0.91 6.51 -2.16
N GLN A 300 -0.63 6.49 -0.86
CA GLN A 300 0.73 6.77 -0.34
C GLN A 300 1.74 5.69 -0.75
N VAL A 301 1.29 4.46 -1.03
CA VAL A 301 2.14 3.34 -1.48
C VAL A 301 2.89 3.70 -2.77
N ILE A 302 2.23 4.36 -3.71
CA ILE A 302 2.85 4.78 -4.98
C ILE A 302 3.90 5.87 -4.77
N SER A 303 3.63 6.85 -3.93
CA SER A 303 4.60 7.93 -3.64
C SER A 303 5.93 7.37 -3.16
N VAL A 304 5.90 6.38 -2.26
CA VAL A 304 7.08 5.69 -1.75
C VAL A 304 7.75 4.83 -2.82
N SER A 305 6.96 4.12 -3.64
CA SER A 305 7.51 3.27 -4.72
C SER A 305 8.27 4.07 -5.77
N TYR A 306 7.83 5.29 -6.12
CA TYR A 306 8.55 6.15 -7.07
C TYR A 306 9.90 6.62 -6.58
N THR A 307 10.03 6.94 -5.29
CA THR A 307 11.33 7.30 -4.71
C THR A 307 12.29 6.14 -4.77
N HIS A 308 11.82 4.93 -4.48
CA HIS A 308 12.61 3.70 -4.52
C HIS A 308 13.07 3.32 -5.94
N LEU A 309 12.25 3.53 -6.96
CA LEU A 309 12.57 3.22 -8.35
C LEU A 309 13.64 4.13 -8.94
N ARG A 310 13.57 5.45 -8.69
CA ARG A 310 14.53 6.42 -9.22
C ARG A 310 15.96 6.17 -8.73
N ALA A 311 16.15 5.67 -7.51
CA ALA A 311 17.48 5.36 -7.00
C ALA A 311 18.11 4.14 -7.69
N HIS A 312 17.31 3.19 -8.17
CA HIS A 312 17.80 1.99 -8.86
C HIS A 312 18.05 2.21 -10.36
N GLU A 313 17.40 3.17 -11.00
CA GLU A 313 17.65 3.54 -12.41
C GLU A 313 18.98 4.29 -12.59
N THR A 314 19.48 4.94 -11.54
CA THR A 314 20.77 5.66 -11.58
C THR A 314 22.00 4.77 -11.34
N LEU A 315 21.80 3.48 -11.04
CA LEU A 315 22.86 2.51 -10.76
C LEU A 315 23.04 1.45 -11.86
N SER A 316 22.36 1.60 -13.02
CA SER A 316 22.49 0.72 -14.19
C SER A 316 23.25 1.35 -15.33
#